data_be5b631f05881975f98aa3bf79a2d8bd
#
_entry.id   be5b631f05881975f98aa3bf79a2d8bd
#
_cell.length_a   1.000
_cell.length_b   1.000
_cell.length_c   1.000
_cell.angle_alpha   90.00
_cell.angle_beta   90.00
_cell.angle_gamma   90.00
#
_symmetry.space_group_name_H-M   'P 1'
#
loop_
_entity.id
_entity.type
_entity.pdbx_description
1 polymer ?
#
loop_
_entity_poly.entity_id
_entity_poly.type
_entity_poly.pdbx_seq_one_letter_code
_entity_poly.pdbx_strand_id
1 'polypeptide(L)'
;MEKTPPSGIRKFFEMLIGHDDVISLSVGEPDFPTPWCIREEAFYHLEKGHTSYTSNWGLIELREEISKYMSRYDLHYNPKDEILITVGASEGVDAVLRAILNPGDEIIIAQPCYVNYAPLAELCQVKAIPLDTSVNG
;
A
#
# COMPACT_ATOMS: atom_id res chain seq x y z
N MET A 1 -18.33 -12.84 -0.83
CA MET A 1 -18.23 -11.74 -1.84
C MET A 1 -19.47 -10.86 -1.94
N GLU A 2 -20.67 -11.36 -1.67
CA GLU A 2 -21.89 -10.53 -1.72
C GLU A 2 -21.98 -9.42 -0.66
N LYS A 3 -21.16 -9.45 0.38
CA LYS A 3 -21.24 -8.52 1.51
C LYS A 3 -20.27 -7.34 1.43
N THR A 4 -19.26 -7.38 0.58
CA THR A 4 -18.27 -6.31 0.46
C THR A 4 -18.74 -5.25 -0.52
N PRO A 5 -19.17 -4.07 -0.07
CA PRO A 5 -19.67 -3.01 -0.96
C PRO A 5 -18.53 -2.45 -1.83
N PRO A 6 -18.84 -1.98 -3.05
CA PRO A 6 -17.85 -1.29 -3.86
C PRO A 6 -17.36 -0.01 -3.18
N SER A 7 -16.09 0.33 -3.39
CA SER A 7 -15.46 1.53 -2.78
C SER A 7 -16.21 2.81 -3.19
N GLY A 8 -16.73 3.54 -2.21
CA GLY A 8 -17.40 4.84 -2.42
C GLY A 8 -16.46 5.92 -2.98
N ILE A 9 -15.15 5.82 -2.72
CA ILE A 9 -14.13 6.77 -3.18
C ILE A 9 -14.09 6.85 -4.71
N ARG A 10 -14.23 5.71 -5.42
CA ARG A 10 -14.23 5.71 -6.89
C ARG A 10 -15.38 6.54 -7.50
N LYS A 11 -16.54 6.54 -6.87
CA LYS A 11 -17.66 7.38 -7.33
C LYS A 11 -17.35 8.88 -7.26
N PHE A 12 -16.61 9.30 -6.23
CA PHE A 12 -16.17 10.70 -6.11
C PHE A 12 -15.16 11.06 -7.19
N PHE A 13 -14.22 10.17 -7.53
CA PHE A 13 -13.26 10.41 -8.61
C PHE A 13 -13.95 10.55 -9.96
N GLU A 14 -14.89 9.67 -10.27
CA GLU A 14 -15.66 9.72 -11.52
C GLU A 14 -16.47 11.01 -11.67
N MET A 15 -16.99 11.56 -10.56
CA MET A 15 -17.71 12.84 -10.57
C MET A 15 -16.82 14.06 -10.83
N LEU A 16 -15.51 13.96 -10.57
CA LEU A 16 -14.54 15.05 -10.76
C LEU A 16 -13.92 15.06 -12.16
N ILE A 17 -14.06 13.99 -12.92
CA ILE A 17 -13.53 13.90 -14.28
C ILE A 17 -14.21 14.93 -15.17
N GLY A 18 -13.44 15.84 -15.76
CA GLY A 18 -13.94 16.88 -16.67
C GLY A 18 -14.34 18.20 -15.99
N HIS A 19 -14.04 18.36 -14.70
CA HIS A 19 -14.25 19.60 -13.95
C HIS A 19 -12.91 20.26 -13.61
N ASP A 20 -12.32 20.97 -14.56
CA ASP A 20 -11.01 21.65 -14.42
C ASP A 20 -11.04 22.86 -13.47
N ASP A 21 -12.22 23.32 -13.08
CA ASP A 21 -12.47 24.45 -12.18
C ASP A 21 -12.59 24.05 -10.70
N VAL A 22 -12.47 22.76 -10.41
CA VAL A 22 -12.62 22.22 -9.05
C VAL A 22 -11.26 21.87 -8.44
N ILE A 23 -10.98 22.43 -7.27
CA ILE A 23 -9.81 22.02 -6.47
C ILE A 23 -10.15 20.69 -5.76
N SER A 24 -9.49 19.61 -6.21
CA SER A 24 -9.68 18.29 -5.62
C SER A 24 -8.85 18.11 -4.36
N LEU A 25 -9.52 17.80 -3.23
CA LEU A 25 -8.89 17.37 -1.97
C LEU A 25 -9.17 15.89 -1.69
N SER A 26 -9.52 15.12 -2.71
CA SER A 26 -10.01 13.75 -2.57
C SER A 26 -8.89 12.71 -2.53
N VAL A 27 -7.79 12.91 -3.26
CA VAL A 27 -6.61 12.03 -3.27
C VAL A 27 -5.48 12.67 -2.49
N GLY A 28 -4.93 11.94 -1.53
CA GLY A 28 -3.73 12.36 -0.80
C GLY A 28 -2.47 12.02 -1.59
N GLU A 29 -2.20 12.75 -2.68
CA GLU A 29 -0.99 12.61 -3.47
C GLU A 29 -0.13 13.88 -3.41
N PRO A 30 1.21 13.75 -3.52
CA PRO A 30 2.08 14.92 -3.55
C PRO A 30 1.81 15.80 -4.77
N ASP A 31 1.70 17.11 -4.57
CA ASP A 31 1.54 18.12 -5.64
C ASP A 31 2.90 18.51 -6.27
N PHE A 32 3.84 17.59 -6.28
CA PHE A 32 5.16 17.76 -6.88
C PHE A 32 5.45 16.61 -7.83
N PRO A 33 6.00 16.88 -9.02
CA PRO A 33 6.48 15.80 -9.89
C PRO A 33 7.63 15.06 -9.20
N THR A 34 7.73 13.76 -9.47
CA THR A 34 8.88 12.97 -9.02
C THR A 34 10.19 13.66 -9.40
N PRO A 35 11.18 13.77 -8.48
CA PRO A 35 12.46 14.41 -8.76
C PRO A 35 13.11 13.89 -10.04
N TRP A 36 13.75 14.80 -10.79
CA TRP A 36 14.30 14.46 -12.12
C TRP A 36 15.29 13.28 -12.06
N CYS A 37 16.17 13.25 -11.09
CA CYS A 37 17.15 12.17 -10.95
C CYS A 37 16.49 10.78 -10.86
N ILE A 38 15.33 10.67 -10.21
CA ILE A 38 14.60 9.39 -10.12
C ILE A 38 13.96 9.04 -11.47
N ARG A 39 13.38 10.04 -12.16
CA ARG A 39 12.78 9.84 -13.48
C ARG A 39 13.82 9.47 -14.53
N GLU A 40 14.99 10.12 -14.50
CA GLU A 40 16.11 9.87 -15.40
C GLU A 40 16.60 8.42 -15.29
N GLU A 41 16.78 7.91 -14.06
CA GLU A 41 17.15 6.51 -13.83
C GLU A 41 16.08 5.54 -14.35
N ALA A 42 14.81 5.85 -14.17
CA ALA A 42 13.73 5.04 -14.71
C ALA A 42 13.77 4.97 -16.24
N PHE A 43 14.00 6.09 -16.93
CA PHE A 43 14.17 6.13 -18.38
C PHE A 43 15.39 5.33 -18.84
N TYR A 44 16.53 5.51 -18.17
CA TYR A 44 17.75 4.76 -18.45
C TYR A 44 17.53 3.24 -18.38
N HIS A 45 16.89 2.74 -17.32
CA HIS A 45 16.62 1.33 -17.16
C HIS A 45 15.62 0.80 -18.19
N LEU A 46 14.62 1.58 -18.58
CA LEU A 46 13.71 1.22 -19.67
C LEU A 46 14.43 1.13 -21.02
N GLU A 47 15.29 2.08 -21.36
CA GLU A 47 16.08 2.08 -22.58
C GLU A 47 17.05 0.88 -22.64
N LYS A 48 17.58 0.46 -21.49
CA LYS A 48 18.43 -0.75 -21.39
C LYS A 48 17.64 -2.07 -21.45
N GLY A 49 16.31 -2.02 -21.53
CA GLY A 49 15.48 -3.21 -21.61
C GLY A 49 15.36 -3.97 -20.28
N HIS A 50 15.57 -3.33 -19.14
CA HIS A 50 15.38 -3.95 -17.83
C HIS A 50 13.87 -4.06 -17.50
N THR A 51 13.16 -4.88 -18.28
CA THR A 51 11.70 -5.04 -18.23
C THR A 51 11.25 -6.48 -17.97
N SER A 52 12.18 -7.35 -17.57
CA SER A 52 11.90 -8.76 -17.26
C SER A 52 11.37 -8.94 -15.84
N TYR A 53 10.84 -10.13 -15.55
CA TYR A 53 10.45 -10.52 -14.21
C TYR A 53 11.62 -10.48 -13.24
N THR A 54 11.33 -10.13 -12.01
CA THR A 54 12.26 -10.18 -10.87
C THR A 54 11.97 -11.41 -10.01
N SER A 55 12.73 -11.58 -8.92
CA SER A 55 12.36 -12.51 -7.86
C SER A 55 10.98 -12.14 -7.28
N ASN A 56 10.21 -13.14 -6.80
CA ASN A 56 8.95 -12.91 -6.06
C ASN A 56 9.13 -12.04 -4.81
N TRP A 57 10.34 -11.98 -4.27
CA TRP A 57 10.72 -11.09 -3.17
C TRP A 57 10.99 -9.64 -3.60
N GLY A 58 11.08 -9.38 -4.89
CA GLY A 58 11.55 -8.14 -5.49
C GLY A 58 13.06 -8.13 -5.75
N LEU A 59 13.57 -7.06 -6.37
CA LEU A 59 14.98 -6.87 -6.66
C LEU A 59 15.82 -6.90 -5.39
N ILE A 60 16.91 -7.68 -5.39
CA ILE A 60 17.78 -7.77 -4.20
C ILE A 60 18.46 -6.42 -3.90
N GLU A 61 18.86 -5.69 -4.93
CA GLU A 61 19.48 -4.37 -4.79
C GLU A 61 18.53 -3.38 -4.09
N LEU A 62 17.24 -3.41 -4.42
CA LEU A 62 16.25 -2.57 -3.74
C LEU A 62 16.09 -2.98 -2.27
N ARG A 63 16.05 -4.28 -1.99
CA ARG A 63 15.94 -4.78 -0.61
C ARG A 63 17.17 -4.45 0.24
N GLU A 64 18.36 -4.45 -0.36
CA GLU A 64 19.60 -4.03 0.29
C GLU A 64 19.56 -2.53 0.64
N GLU A 65 19.08 -1.67 -0.26
CA GLU A 65 18.94 -0.25 0.02
C GLU A 65 17.86 0.04 1.08
N ILE A 66 16.75 -0.71 1.07
CA ILE A 66 15.74 -0.63 2.14
C ILE A 66 16.35 -1.04 3.49
N SER A 67 17.11 -2.12 3.55
CA SER A 67 17.79 -2.55 4.77
C SER A 67 18.74 -1.45 5.31
N LYS A 68 19.53 -0.84 4.43
CA LYS A 68 20.38 0.31 4.78
C LYS A 68 19.57 1.53 5.27
N TYR A 69 18.43 1.79 4.63
CA TYR A 69 17.54 2.88 5.05
C TYR A 69 16.98 2.63 6.45
N MET A 70 16.48 1.43 6.70
CA MET A 70 15.88 1.04 7.97
C MET A 70 16.91 1.03 9.14
N SER A 71 18.17 0.74 8.85
CA SER A 71 19.25 0.80 9.86
C SER A 71 19.45 2.19 10.49
N ARG A 72 19.00 3.27 9.83
CA ARG A 72 19.01 4.63 10.39
C ARG A 72 18.07 4.79 11.59
N TYR A 73 17.11 3.87 11.72
CA TYR A 73 16.13 3.82 12.80
C TYR A 73 16.42 2.67 13.78
N ASP A 74 17.66 2.14 13.74
CA ASP A 74 18.07 0.98 14.55
C ASP A 74 17.26 -0.30 14.26
N LEU A 75 16.76 -0.41 13.02
CA LEU A 75 16.03 -1.57 12.51
C LEU A 75 16.91 -2.32 11.50
N HIS A 76 17.29 -3.54 11.82
CA HIS A 76 18.23 -4.35 11.05
C HIS A 76 17.49 -5.57 10.48
N TYR A 77 17.22 -5.56 9.18
CA TYR A 77 16.57 -6.64 8.46
C TYR A 77 17.51 -7.25 7.42
N ASN A 78 17.54 -8.57 7.34
CA ASN A 78 18.28 -9.28 6.31
C ASN A 78 17.56 -9.10 4.94
N PRO A 79 18.20 -8.50 3.93
CA PRO A 79 17.57 -8.26 2.64
C PRO A 79 17.23 -9.54 1.88
N LYS A 80 17.80 -10.69 2.26
CA LYS A 80 17.58 -11.96 1.55
C LYS A 80 16.23 -12.59 1.88
N ASP A 81 15.77 -12.49 3.14
CA ASP A 81 14.63 -13.28 3.66
C ASP A 81 13.70 -12.51 4.62
N GLU A 82 14.02 -11.26 4.99
CA GLU A 82 13.19 -10.47 5.90
C GLU A 82 12.55 -9.22 5.23
N ILE A 83 12.75 -9.04 3.92
CA ILE A 83 12.17 -7.92 3.17
C ILE A 83 11.45 -8.45 1.93
N LEU A 84 10.18 -8.11 1.80
CA LEU A 84 9.33 -8.39 0.65
C LEU A 84 8.88 -7.09 -0.01
N ILE A 85 9.07 -6.96 -1.31
CA ILE A 85 8.57 -5.84 -2.10
C ILE A 85 7.16 -6.17 -2.59
N THR A 86 6.22 -5.26 -2.35
CA THR A 86 4.81 -5.42 -2.71
C THR A 86 4.34 -4.32 -3.65
N VAL A 87 3.27 -4.59 -4.41
CA VAL A 87 2.62 -3.61 -5.27
C VAL A 87 1.73 -2.71 -4.41
N GLY A 88 2.36 -1.75 -3.74
CA GLY A 88 1.74 -0.83 -2.80
C GLY A 88 1.48 -1.42 -1.41
N ALA A 89 1.14 -0.54 -0.48
CA ALA A 89 0.86 -0.90 0.91
C ALA A 89 -0.36 -1.83 1.06
N SER A 90 -1.32 -1.77 0.16
CA SER A 90 -2.52 -2.63 0.22
C SER A 90 -2.17 -4.11 0.03
N GLU A 91 -1.27 -4.44 -0.88
CA GLU A 91 -0.78 -5.82 -1.02
C GLU A 91 0.03 -6.24 0.20
N GLY A 92 0.85 -5.34 0.76
CA GLY A 92 1.58 -5.60 1.99
C GLY A 92 0.66 -5.97 3.15
N VAL A 93 -0.42 -5.22 3.36
CA VAL A 93 -1.44 -5.52 4.38
C VAL A 93 -2.14 -6.84 4.09
N ASP A 94 -2.57 -7.09 2.85
CA ASP A 94 -3.24 -8.35 2.46
C ASP A 94 -2.31 -9.55 2.71
N ALA A 95 -1.04 -9.47 2.31
CA ALA A 95 -0.06 -10.51 2.52
C ALA A 95 0.16 -10.83 4.01
N VAL A 96 0.27 -9.79 4.85
CA VAL A 96 0.42 -9.97 6.31
C VAL A 96 -0.83 -10.62 6.90
N LEU A 97 -2.03 -10.14 6.58
CA LEU A 97 -3.27 -10.71 7.11
C LEU A 97 -3.39 -12.20 6.77
N ARG A 98 -3.09 -12.58 5.51
CA ARG A 98 -3.11 -13.98 5.07
C ARG A 98 -2.05 -14.84 5.73
N ALA A 99 -0.90 -14.26 6.09
CA ALA A 99 0.20 -15.00 6.70
C ALA A 99 -0.02 -15.31 8.18
N ILE A 100 -0.68 -14.39 8.93
CA ILE A 100 -0.74 -14.46 10.39
C ILE A 100 -2.13 -14.78 10.95
N LEU A 101 -3.20 -14.70 10.13
CA LEU A 101 -4.58 -14.89 10.59
C LEU A 101 -5.21 -16.12 9.95
N ASN A 102 -6.11 -16.75 10.70
CA ASN A 102 -6.96 -17.85 10.24
C ASN A 102 -8.40 -17.39 10.06
N PRO A 103 -9.19 -18.07 9.21
CA PRO A 103 -10.63 -17.82 9.12
C PRO A 103 -11.30 -17.87 10.50
N GLY A 104 -12.03 -16.81 10.84
CA GLY A 104 -12.72 -16.68 12.14
C GLY A 104 -11.95 -15.92 13.21
N ASP A 105 -10.67 -15.61 12.98
CA ASP A 105 -9.93 -14.70 13.87
C ASP A 105 -10.54 -13.29 13.86
N GLU A 106 -10.19 -12.47 14.83
CA GLU A 106 -10.65 -11.10 14.97
C GLU A 106 -9.46 -10.12 14.92
N ILE A 107 -9.65 -8.99 14.23
CA ILE A 107 -8.70 -7.88 14.25
C ILE A 107 -9.39 -6.59 14.66
N ILE A 108 -8.69 -5.75 15.42
CA ILE A 108 -9.16 -4.42 15.79
C ILE A 108 -8.71 -3.43 14.72
N ILE A 109 -9.66 -2.61 14.22
CA ILE A 109 -9.41 -1.57 13.24
C ILE A 109 -9.80 -0.23 13.86
N ALA A 110 -8.80 0.62 14.15
CA ALA A 110 -9.02 1.97 14.61
C ALA A 110 -9.72 2.80 13.52
N GLN A 111 -10.77 3.55 13.89
CA GLN A 111 -11.54 4.40 13.00
C GLN A 111 -11.51 5.87 13.48
N PRO A 112 -11.44 6.86 12.54
CA PRO A 112 -11.43 6.73 11.07
C PRO A 112 -10.12 6.15 10.54
N CYS A 113 -10.18 5.38 9.45
CA CYS A 113 -9.03 4.70 8.86
C CYS A 113 -9.13 4.60 7.34
N TYR A 114 -8.10 4.08 6.72
CA TYR A 114 -8.12 3.77 5.30
C TYR A 114 -9.19 2.72 4.97
N VAL A 115 -9.99 3.02 3.97
CA VAL A 115 -11.19 2.25 3.57
C VAL A 115 -10.93 0.77 3.25
N ASN A 116 -9.69 0.40 2.94
CA ASN A 116 -9.35 -0.94 2.46
C ASN A 116 -9.11 -1.98 3.59
N TYR A 117 -8.91 -1.55 4.84
CA TYR A 117 -8.55 -2.47 5.92
C TYR A 117 -9.68 -3.47 6.23
N ALA A 118 -10.90 -3.00 6.39
CA ALA A 118 -12.02 -3.88 6.68
C ALA A 118 -12.36 -4.85 5.54
N PRO A 119 -12.42 -4.41 4.25
CA PRO A 119 -12.57 -5.33 3.13
C PRO A 119 -11.48 -6.39 3.02
N LEU A 120 -10.21 -6.06 3.28
CA LEU A 120 -9.11 -7.04 3.27
C LEU A 120 -9.28 -8.10 4.37
N ALA A 121 -9.66 -7.68 5.58
CA ALA A 121 -9.99 -8.60 6.66
C ALA A 121 -11.13 -9.56 6.27
N GLU A 122 -12.20 -9.02 5.68
CA GLU A 122 -13.35 -9.82 5.21
C GLU A 122 -12.95 -10.83 4.13
N LEU A 123 -12.08 -10.45 3.17
CA LEU A 123 -11.54 -11.35 2.15
C LEU A 123 -10.69 -12.48 2.76
N CYS A 124 -10.04 -12.24 3.87
CA CYS A 124 -9.33 -13.25 4.65
C CYS A 124 -10.24 -14.07 5.58
N GLN A 125 -11.56 -13.83 5.55
CA GLN A 125 -12.56 -14.45 6.44
C GLN A 125 -12.30 -14.14 7.93
N VAL A 126 -11.72 -12.98 8.19
CA VAL A 126 -11.39 -12.46 9.52
C VAL A 126 -12.43 -11.41 9.90
N LYS A 127 -12.83 -11.39 11.16
CA LYS A 127 -13.82 -10.45 11.67
C LYS A 127 -13.15 -9.13 12.05
N ALA A 128 -13.49 -8.06 11.34
CA ALA A 128 -13.05 -6.71 11.68
C ALA A 128 -13.89 -6.16 12.85
N ILE A 129 -13.21 -5.75 13.93
CA ILE A 129 -13.82 -5.08 15.09
C ILE A 129 -13.45 -3.60 15.01
N PRO A 130 -14.39 -2.72 14.69
CA PRO A 130 -14.12 -1.28 14.64
C PRO A 130 -13.91 -0.71 16.04
N LEU A 131 -12.87 0.08 16.21
CA LEU A 131 -12.60 0.86 17.41
C LEU A 131 -12.69 2.35 17.06
N ASP A 132 -13.72 3.02 17.56
CA ASP A 132 -13.86 4.47 17.35
C ASP A 132 -12.85 5.23 18.21
N THR A 133 -11.96 5.97 17.53
CA THR A 133 -10.94 6.81 18.17
C THR A 133 -11.25 8.30 18.06
N SER A 134 -12.38 8.68 17.47
CA SER A 134 -12.76 10.09 17.25
C SER A 134 -13.13 10.84 18.55
N VAL A 135 -13.52 10.11 19.60
CA VAL A 135 -14.07 10.71 20.83
C VAL A 135 -12.98 11.21 21.80
N ASN A 136 -11.76 10.69 21.70
CA ASN A 136 -10.66 11.03 22.62
C ASN A 136 -9.39 11.54 21.89
N GLY A 137 -9.50 11.89 20.62
CA GLY A 137 -8.44 12.50 19.80
C GLY A 137 -7.45 11.51 19.25
#